data_9028980ad387f4670a6c4f493c2213a3
#
_entry.id   9028980ad387f4670a6c4f493c2213a3
#
_cell.length_a   1.000
_cell.length_b   1.000
_cell.length_c   1.000
_cell.angle_alpha   90.00
_cell.angle_beta   90.00
_cell.angle_gamma   90.00
#
_symmetry.space_group_name_H-M   'P 1'
#
loop_
_entity.id
_entity.type
_entity.pdbx_description
1 polymer ?
#
loop_
_entity_poly.entity_id
_entity_poly.type
_entity_poly.pdbx_seq_one_letter_code
_entity_poly.pdbx_strand_id
1 'polypeptide(L)'
;MSDQLIITLGREFGSGGHVIAETLAKRFDLPLYDSNILESIAQERNVDAKTLHRYDEVPRNILFSRRVREYSTSAEENIAQMQFEYLKKKADEGESFIVVGRCAETVLGDRPNVISLFVLGDREVKCKRVMEVYDLSERDAQFKMERHDKYRKQYHNY
;
A
#
# COMPACT_ATOMS: atom_id res chain seq x y z
N MET A 1 -22.11 -9.37 -18.42
CA MET A 1 -21.35 -8.45 -17.54
C MET A 1 -20.13 -9.20 -17.07
N SER A 2 -18.94 -8.66 -17.28
CA SER A 2 -17.78 -9.22 -16.62
C SER A 2 -17.91 -8.90 -15.13
N ASP A 3 -17.86 -9.93 -14.30
CA ASP A 3 -17.88 -9.72 -12.86
C ASP A 3 -16.61 -8.94 -12.48
N GLN A 4 -16.77 -7.84 -11.75
CA GLN A 4 -15.67 -7.07 -11.23
C GLN A 4 -14.80 -7.95 -10.32
N LEU A 5 -13.49 -7.88 -10.48
CA LEU A 5 -12.51 -8.54 -9.63
C LEU A 5 -11.54 -7.53 -9.05
N ILE A 6 -11.46 -7.47 -7.74
CA ILE A 6 -10.47 -6.67 -7.02
C ILE A 6 -9.63 -7.61 -6.15
N ILE A 7 -8.32 -7.51 -6.26
CA ILE A 7 -7.38 -8.27 -5.42
C ILE A 7 -6.59 -7.27 -4.58
N THR A 8 -6.71 -7.35 -3.26
CA THR A 8 -5.86 -6.61 -2.33
C THR A 8 -4.72 -7.49 -1.87
N LEU A 9 -3.50 -6.96 -1.84
CA LEU A 9 -2.32 -7.72 -1.49
C LEU A 9 -1.50 -6.97 -0.43
N GLY A 10 -1.57 -7.45 0.80
CA GLY A 10 -0.65 -7.09 1.88
C GLY A 10 0.58 -7.98 1.87
N ARG A 11 1.67 -7.52 2.48
CA ARG A 11 2.94 -8.27 2.45
C ARG A 11 3.88 -7.88 3.59
N GLU A 12 4.73 -8.82 3.97
CA GLU A 12 5.93 -8.52 4.73
C GLU A 12 7.05 -7.99 3.82
N PHE A 13 7.93 -7.18 4.38
CA PHE A 13 9.08 -6.65 3.65
C PHE A 13 10.05 -7.79 3.28
N GLY A 14 10.45 -7.83 2.02
CA GLY A 14 11.32 -8.89 1.49
C GLY A 14 10.61 -10.21 1.15
N SER A 15 9.28 -10.29 1.31
CA SER A 15 8.51 -11.51 1.01
C SER A 15 8.33 -11.80 -0.49
N GLY A 16 8.61 -10.82 -1.36
CA GLY A 16 8.33 -10.92 -2.80
C GLY A 16 6.90 -10.62 -3.18
N GLY A 17 6.11 -10.05 -2.28
CA GLY A 17 4.70 -9.72 -2.51
C GLY A 17 4.46 -8.85 -3.73
N HIS A 18 5.33 -7.85 -3.98
CA HIS A 18 5.21 -6.99 -5.15
C HIS A 18 5.40 -7.76 -6.47
N VAL A 19 6.36 -8.67 -6.53
CA VAL A 19 6.59 -9.55 -7.70
C VAL A 19 5.38 -10.45 -7.95
N ILE A 20 4.78 -10.98 -6.88
CA ILE A 20 3.55 -11.76 -6.98
C ILE A 20 2.41 -10.91 -7.54
N ALA A 21 2.24 -9.68 -7.06
CA ALA A 21 1.22 -8.76 -7.56
C ALA A 21 1.40 -8.42 -9.04
N GLU A 22 2.64 -8.15 -9.47
CA GLU A 22 2.95 -7.92 -10.89
C GLU A 22 2.65 -9.15 -11.76
N THR A 23 2.96 -10.33 -11.27
CA THR A 23 2.68 -11.59 -11.97
C THR A 23 1.18 -11.82 -12.12
N LEU A 24 0.41 -11.57 -11.06
CA LEU A 24 -1.05 -11.67 -11.10
C LEU A 24 -1.65 -10.62 -12.04
N ALA A 25 -1.16 -9.38 -12.01
CA ALA A 25 -1.61 -8.31 -12.87
C ALA A 25 -1.44 -8.67 -14.36
N LYS A 26 -0.28 -9.19 -14.72
CA LYS A 26 0.00 -9.68 -16.08
C LYS A 26 -0.88 -10.86 -16.47
N ARG A 27 -1.06 -11.83 -15.55
CA ARG A 27 -1.83 -13.05 -15.83
C ARG A 27 -3.30 -12.79 -16.06
N PHE A 28 -3.88 -11.85 -15.32
CA PHE A 28 -5.31 -11.52 -15.40
C PHE A 28 -5.60 -10.27 -16.24
N ASP A 29 -4.55 -9.66 -16.81
CA ASP A 29 -4.64 -8.41 -17.57
C ASP A 29 -5.37 -7.30 -16.77
N LEU A 30 -4.92 -7.10 -15.52
CA LEU A 30 -5.48 -6.12 -14.61
C LEU A 30 -4.49 -4.98 -14.32
N PRO A 31 -4.97 -3.75 -14.14
CA PRO A 31 -4.15 -2.67 -13.64
C PRO A 31 -3.62 -2.99 -12.25
N LEU A 32 -2.38 -2.57 -11.99
CA LEU A 32 -1.72 -2.70 -10.69
C LEU A 32 -1.60 -1.33 -10.05
N TYR A 33 -2.20 -1.19 -8.88
CA TYR A 33 -2.10 -0.01 -8.03
C TYR A 33 -1.18 -0.26 -6.84
N ASP A 34 -0.18 0.57 -6.70
CA ASP A 34 0.74 0.65 -5.57
C ASP A 34 0.97 2.13 -5.22
N SER A 35 2.22 2.57 -5.02
CA SER A 35 2.53 3.99 -4.87
C SER A 35 2.23 4.83 -6.12
N ASN A 36 2.02 4.21 -7.26
CA ASN A 36 1.72 4.88 -8.53
C ASN A 36 0.39 5.65 -8.52
N ILE A 37 -0.53 5.31 -7.63
CA ILE A 37 -1.78 6.08 -7.47
C ILE A 37 -1.52 7.52 -6.99
N LEU A 38 -0.39 7.77 -6.34
CA LEU A 38 -0.01 9.10 -5.86
C LEU A 38 0.27 10.06 -7.01
N GLU A 39 0.83 9.59 -8.13
CA GLU A 39 1.00 10.39 -9.34
C GLU A 39 -0.36 10.80 -9.91
N SER A 40 -1.31 9.89 -9.97
CA SER A 40 -2.67 10.19 -10.45
C SER A 40 -3.38 11.20 -9.53
N ILE A 41 -3.27 11.04 -8.21
CA ILE A 41 -3.83 11.98 -7.24
C ILE A 41 -3.16 13.36 -7.35
N ALA A 42 -1.83 13.38 -7.48
CA ALA A 42 -1.06 14.61 -7.63
C ALA A 42 -1.49 15.39 -8.88
N GLN A 43 -1.71 14.68 -9.97
CA GLN A 43 -2.18 15.26 -11.23
C GLN A 43 -3.60 15.81 -11.12
N GLU A 44 -4.53 15.05 -10.53
CA GLU A 44 -5.91 15.48 -10.32
C GLU A 44 -6.01 16.73 -9.42
N ARG A 45 -5.14 16.83 -8.41
CA ARG A 45 -5.16 17.92 -7.41
C ARG A 45 -4.18 19.04 -7.69
N ASN A 46 -3.40 18.94 -8.76
CA ASN A 46 -2.36 19.91 -9.13
C ASN A 46 -1.35 20.17 -8.01
N VAL A 47 -0.87 19.10 -7.38
CA VAL A 47 0.15 19.12 -6.33
C VAL A 47 1.38 18.32 -6.77
N ASP A 48 2.53 18.56 -6.11
CA ASP A 48 3.75 17.83 -6.42
C ASP A 48 3.69 16.39 -5.88
N ALA A 49 3.83 15.41 -6.78
CA ALA A 49 3.85 14.00 -6.45
C ALA A 49 4.94 13.62 -5.42
N LYS A 50 6.10 14.28 -5.46
CA LYS A 50 7.18 14.04 -4.48
C LYS A 50 6.76 14.36 -3.05
N THR A 51 5.90 15.36 -2.89
CA THR A 51 5.35 15.71 -1.58
C THR A 51 4.42 14.61 -1.07
N LEU A 52 3.59 14.02 -1.94
CA LEU A 52 2.72 12.90 -1.58
C LEU A 52 3.52 11.64 -1.23
N HIS A 53 4.52 11.29 -2.03
CA HIS A 53 5.36 10.12 -1.78
C HIS A 53 6.15 10.18 -0.47
N ARG A 54 6.48 11.37 0.02
CA ARG A 54 7.15 11.54 1.32
C ARG A 54 6.38 10.94 2.48
N TYR A 55 5.05 10.96 2.40
CA TYR A 55 4.13 10.50 3.45
C TYR A 55 3.44 9.18 3.11
N ASP A 56 3.90 8.52 2.06
CA ASP A 56 3.34 7.25 1.63
C ASP A 56 3.62 6.12 2.64
N GLU A 57 2.55 5.45 3.10
CA GLU A 57 2.62 4.40 4.13
C GLU A 57 3.39 4.82 5.41
N VAL A 58 3.44 6.11 5.73
CA VAL A 58 4.05 6.63 6.97
C VAL A 58 3.00 6.72 8.07
N PRO A 59 3.30 6.21 9.28
CA PRO A 59 2.38 6.32 10.40
C PRO A 59 2.15 7.77 10.81
N ARG A 60 0.92 8.07 11.23
CA ARG A 60 0.56 9.38 11.75
C ARG A 60 1.40 9.73 12.99
N ASN A 61 1.92 10.93 13.05
CA ASN A 61 2.55 11.48 14.24
C ASN A 61 1.48 12.05 15.19
N ILE A 62 1.07 11.27 16.17
CA ILE A 62 0.01 11.60 17.12
C ILE A 62 0.34 12.82 17.97
N LEU A 63 1.63 13.06 18.25
CA LEU A 63 2.08 14.17 19.12
C LEU A 63 1.91 15.53 18.45
N PHE A 64 1.97 15.61 17.12
CA PHE A 64 1.95 16.85 16.36
C PHE A 64 0.71 17.00 15.47
N SER A 65 -0.23 16.05 15.50
CA SER A 65 -1.44 16.10 14.70
C SER A 65 -2.68 16.30 15.57
N ARG A 66 -3.60 17.14 15.10
CA ARG A 66 -4.89 17.40 15.74
C ARG A 66 -6.03 17.06 14.79
N ARG A 67 -7.03 16.36 15.30
CA ARG A 67 -8.28 16.12 14.59
C ARG A 67 -9.28 17.21 14.96
N VAL A 68 -9.84 17.87 13.97
CA VAL A 68 -10.93 18.84 14.14
C VAL A 68 -12.10 18.37 13.26
N ARG A 69 -13.15 17.88 13.89
CA ARG A 69 -14.26 17.19 13.21
C ARG A 69 -13.75 15.97 12.43
N GLU A 70 -13.99 15.90 11.13
CA GLU A 70 -13.55 14.82 10.24
C GLU A 70 -12.20 15.08 9.56
N TYR A 71 -11.59 16.25 9.79
CA TYR A 71 -10.35 16.66 9.15
C TYR A 71 -9.16 16.52 10.10
N SER A 72 -8.07 15.94 9.61
CA SER A 72 -6.80 15.86 10.30
C SER A 72 -5.85 16.97 9.84
N THR A 73 -4.99 17.43 10.76
CA THR A 73 -3.86 18.30 10.43
C THR A 73 -2.62 17.50 10.02
N SER A 74 -2.68 16.17 10.12
CA SER A 74 -1.59 15.29 9.72
C SER A 74 -1.56 15.13 8.20
N ALA A 75 -0.42 15.43 7.60
CA ALA A 75 -0.20 15.20 6.16
C ALA A 75 -0.30 13.72 5.79
N GLU A 76 0.21 12.85 6.66
CA GLU A 76 0.19 11.39 6.50
C GLU A 76 -1.24 10.85 6.42
N GLU A 77 -2.11 11.31 7.34
CA GLU A 77 -3.51 10.88 7.37
C GLU A 77 -4.28 11.41 6.17
N ASN A 78 -4.03 12.65 5.77
CA ASN A 78 -4.68 13.23 4.60
C ASN A 78 -4.30 12.50 3.30
N ILE A 79 -3.04 12.11 3.16
CA ILE A 79 -2.56 11.36 2.00
C ILE A 79 -3.11 9.94 2.01
N ALA A 80 -3.17 9.28 3.18
CA ALA A 80 -3.83 7.99 3.31
C ALA A 80 -5.31 8.08 2.88
N GLN A 81 -6.03 9.09 3.36
CA GLN A 81 -7.44 9.32 3.01
C GLN A 81 -7.63 9.56 1.51
N MET A 82 -6.75 10.33 0.87
CA MET A 82 -6.79 10.54 -0.58
C MET A 82 -6.65 9.22 -1.37
N GLN A 83 -5.75 8.33 -0.92
CA GLN A 83 -5.58 7.01 -1.54
C GLN A 83 -6.83 6.14 -1.33
N PHE A 84 -7.43 6.16 -0.14
CA PHE A 84 -8.66 5.41 0.15
C PHE A 84 -9.83 5.88 -0.73
N GLU A 85 -10.01 7.18 -0.88
CA GLU A 85 -11.03 7.77 -1.76
C GLU A 85 -10.81 7.38 -3.22
N TYR A 86 -9.56 7.42 -3.68
CA TYR A 86 -9.20 7.02 -5.04
C TYR A 86 -9.56 5.56 -5.31
N LEU A 87 -9.19 4.64 -4.41
CA LEU A 87 -9.49 3.21 -4.55
C LEU A 87 -11.00 2.93 -4.50
N LYS A 88 -11.73 3.60 -3.62
CA LYS A 88 -13.19 3.49 -3.55
C LYS A 88 -13.84 3.96 -4.84
N LYS A 89 -13.42 5.10 -5.36
CA LYS A 89 -13.91 5.64 -6.64
C LYS A 89 -13.72 4.64 -7.78
N LYS A 90 -12.51 4.07 -7.91
CA LYS A 90 -12.21 3.05 -8.92
C LYS A 90 -13.08 1.81 -8.80
N ALA A 91 -13.30 1.34 -7.58
CA ALA A 91 -14.19 0.22 -7.31
C ALA A 91 -15.66 0.54 -7.64
N ASP A 92 -16.13 1.75 -7.34
CA ASP A 92 -17.50 2.18 -7.63
C ASP A 92 -17.75 2.38 -9.13
N GLU A 93 -16.71 2.73 -9.89
CA GLU A 93 -16.72 2.79 -11.36
C GLU A 93 -16.77 1.39 -12.02
N GLY A 94 -16.70 0.31 -11.24
CA GLY A 94 -16.73 -1.07 -11.73
C GLY A 94 -15.38 -1.57 -12.26
N GLU A 95 -14.30 -0.86 -11.99
CA GLU A 95 -12.96 -1.25 -12.44
C GLU A 95 -12.46 -2.50 -11.70
N SER A 96 -11.87 -3.43 -12.43
CA SER A 96 -11.15 -4.59 -11.88
C SER A 96 -9.67 -4.24 -11.77
N PHE A 97 -9.05 -4.50 -10.61
CA PHE A 97 -7.65 -4.15 -10.38
C PHE A 97 -7.01 -4.95 -9.27
N ILE A 98 -5.70 -4.89 -9.20
CA ILE A 98 -4.88 -5.38 -8.09
C ILE A 98 -4.30 -4.17 -7.36
N VAL A 99 -4.33 -4.17 -6.04
CA VAL A 99 -3.73 -3.12 -5.22
C VAL A 99 -2.80 -3.71 -4.17
N VAL A 100 -1.60 -3.14 -4.05
CA VAL A 100 -0.58 -3.54 -3.08
C VAL A 100 -0.53 -2.54 -1.94
N GLY A 101 -0.78 -3.00 -0.72
CA GLY A 101 -0.77 -2.18 0.49
C GLY A 101 -1.93 -1.20 0.58
N ARG A 102 -1.69 0.01 1.09
CA ARG A 102 -2.69 1.10 1.21
C ARG A 102 -3.87 0.79 2.12
N CYS A 103 -3.76 -0.18 3.01
CA CYS A 103 -4.88 -0.70 3.81
C CYS A 103 -6.10 -1.11 2.95
N ALA A 104 -5.86 -1.51 1.70
CA ALA A 104 -6.92 -1.75 0.72
C ALA A 104 -7.89 -2.85 1.15
N GLU A 105 -7.40 -3.87 1.86
CA GLU A 105 -8.23 -4.93 2.44
C GLU A 105 -9.25 -4.42 3.45
N THR A 106 -8.93 -3.36 4.18
CA THR A 106 -9.86 -2.71 5.12
C THR A 106 -10.79 -1.75 4.38
N VAL A 107 -10.23 -0.97 3.45
CA VAL A 107 -10.98 0.06 2.71
C VAL A 107 -12.04 -0.53 1.78
N LEU A 108 -11.74 -1.70 1.19
CA LEU A 108 -12.56 -2.37 0.17
C LEU A 108 -13.18 -3.69 0.65
N GLY A 109 -12.81 -4.17 1.84
CA GLY A 109 -13.09 -5.54 2.30
C GLY A 109 -14.56 -5.92 2.43
N ASP A 110 -15.46 -4.95 2.56
CA ASP A 110 -16.91 -5.19 2.66
C ASP A 110 -17.58 -5.52 1.29
N ARG A 111 -16.81 -5.44 0.21
CA ARG A 111 -17.31 -5.70 -1.14
C ARG A 111 -17.24 -7.19 -1.48
N PRO A 112 -18.29 -7.78 -2.09
CA PRO A 112 -18.35 -9.23 -2.34
C PRO A 112 -17.36 -9.72 -3.41
N ASN A 113 -16.83 -8.82 -4.21
CA ASN A 113 -15.92 -9.08 -5.33
C ASN A 113 -14.44 -8.80 -5.00
N VAL A 114 -14.11 -8.68 -3.72
CA VAL A 114 -12.75 -8.45 -3.24
C VAL A 114 -12.13 -9.75 -2.71
N ILE A 115 -10.94 -10.08 -3.21
CA ILE A 115 -10.09 -11.14 -2.70
C ILE A 115 -8.91 -10.51 -1.97
N SER A 116 -8.78 -10.78 -0.68
CA SER A 116 -7.67 -10.27 0.13
C SER A 116 -6.61 -11.33 0.32
N LEU A 117 -5.38 -11.00 -0.05
CA LEU A 117 -4.20 -11.85 0.10
C LEU A 117 -3.18 -11.17 1.02
N PHE A 118 -2.46 -11.97 1.79
CA PHE A 118 -1.30 -11.51 2.55
C PHE A 118 -0.11 -12.42 2.32
N VAL A 119 1.01 -11.86 1.85
CA VAL A 119 2.22 -12.61 1.51
C VAL A 119 3.19 -12.61 2.69
N LEU A 120 3.42 -13.78 3.23
CA LEU A 120 4.43 -14.07 4.26
C LEU A 120 5.67 -14.67 3.61
N GLY A 121 6.77 -14.67 4.34
CA GLY A 121 7.99 -15.37 3.94
C GLY A 121 8.82 -15.78 5.14
N ASP A 122 9.59 -16.85 5.00
CA ASP A 122 10.54 -17.25 6.02
C ASP A 122 11.58 -16.15 6.25
N ARG A 123 11.91 -15.93 7.51
CA ARG A 123 12.79 -14.82 7.91
C ARG A 123 14.15 -14.86 7.20
N GLU A 124 14.74 -16.04 7.10
CA GLU A 124 16.04 -16.24 6.43
C GLU A 124 15.95 -15.92 4.93
N VAL A 125 14.90 -16.40 4.25
CA VAL A 125 14.67 -16.16 2.83
C VAL A 125 14.44 -14.69 2.55
N LYS A 126 13.63 -14.01 3.37
CA LYS A 126 13.40 -12.57 3.26
C LYS A 126 14.69 -11.77 3.48
N CYS A 127 15.44 -12.10 4.52
CA CYS A 127 16.69 -11.43 4.84
C CYS A 127 17.69 -11.55 3.68
N LYS A 128 17.87 -12.75 3.14
CA LYS A 128 18.75 -12.99 1.99
C LYS A 128 18.34 -12.14 0.77
N ARG A 129 17.05 -12.10 0.44
CA ARG A 129 16.56 -11.27 -0.66
C ARG A 129 16.83 -9.79 -0.42
N VAL A 130 16.60 -9.29 0.79
CA VAL A 130 16.87 -7.88 1.14
C VAL A 130 18.35 -7.54 1.05
N MET A 131 19.22 -8.45 1.50
CA MET A 131 20.67 -8.29 1.34
C MET A 131 21.07 -8.16 -0.13
N GLU A 132 20.55 -9.04 -0.98
CA GLU A 132 20.85 -9.05 -2.42
C GLU A 132 20.31 -7.82 -3.15
N VAL A 133 19.05 -7.45 -2.88
CA VAL A 133 18.38 -6.34 -3.58
C VAL A 133 18.95 -4.97 -3.20
N TYR A 134 19.31 -4.80 -1.93
CA TYR A 134 19.77 -3.50 -1.40
C TYR A 134 21.26 -3.42 -1.13
N ASP A 135 22.02 -4.49 -1.42
CA ASP A 135 23.46 -4.59 -1.14
C ASP A 135 23.79 -4.28 0.33
N LEU A 136 23.12 -4.99 1.24
CA LEU A 136 23.21 -4.77 2.68
C LEU A 136 23.86 -5.94 3.39
N SER A 137 24.48 -5.66 4.55
CA SER A 137 24.86 -6.69 5.51
C SER A 137 23.62 -7.38 6.08
N GLU A 138 23.78 -8.58 6.63
CA GLU A 138 22.68 -9.30 7.28
C GLU A 138 22.04 -8.48 8.40
N ARG A 139 22.85 -7.83 9.23
CA ARG A 139 22.38 -6.96 10.32
C ARG A 139 21.53 -5.80 9.79
N ASP A 140 22.00 -5.13 8.76
CA ASP A 140 21.28 -3.97 8.19
C ASP A 140 20.02 -4.40 7.45
N ALA A 141 20.05 -5.59 6.80
CA ALA A 141 18.86 -6.16 6.18
C ALA A 141 17.79 -6.51 7.22
N GLN A 142 18.15 -7.15 8.33
CA GLN A 142 17.22 -7.43 9.42
C GLN A 142 16.62 -6.16 10.01
N PHE A 143 17.44 -5.15 10.26
CA PHE A 143 16.96 -3.85 10.77
C PHE A 143 15.99 -3.18 9.80
N LYS A 144 16.32 -3.20 8.51
CA LYS A 144 15.45 -2.65 7.45
C LYS A 144 14.10 -3.37 7.39
N MET A 145 14.09 -4.70 7.45
CA MET A 145 12.88 -5.50 7.46
C MET A 145 11.98 -5.16 8.65
N GLU A 146 12.53 -5.17 9.86
CA GLU A 146 11.78 -4.89 11.09
C GLU A 146 11.18 -3.47 11.10
N ARG A 147 11.96 -2.49 10.65
CA ARG A 147 11.52 -1.09 10.54
C ARG A 147 10.34 -0.92 9.58
N HIS A 148 10.43 -1.50 8.39
CA HIS A 148 9.37 -1.40 7.38
C HIS A 148 8.10 -2.14 7.81
N ASP A 149 8.24 -3.35 8.37
CA ASP A 149 7.09 -4.11 8.84
C ASP A 149 6.39 -3.43 10.03
N LYS A 150 7.18 -2.80 10.91
CA LYS A 150 6.63 -1.99 12.00
C LYS A 150 5.83 -0.79 11.47
N TYR A 151 6.35 -0.08 10.48
CA TYR A 151 5.64 1.06 9.87
C TYR A 151 4.35 0.63 9.18
N ARG A 152 4.36 -0.50 8.47
CA ARG A 152 3.16 -1.03 7.83
C ARG A 152 2.09 -1.42 8.84
N LYS A 153 2.46 -2.06 9.95
CA LYS A 153 1.52 -2.37 11.05
C LYS A 153 0.91 -1.10 11.65
N GLN A 154 1.72 -0.08 11.88
CA GLN A 154 1.23 1.19 12.41
C GLN A 154 0.32 1.91 11.41
N TYR A 155 0.66 1.90 10.14
CA TYR A 155 -0.17 2.47 9.08
C TYR A 155 -1.53 1.75 8.95
N HIS A 156 -1.55 0.43 9.10
CA HIS A 156 -2.76 -0.38 9.03
C HIS A 156 -3.75 -0.10 10.17
N ASN A 157 -3.29 0.43 11.29
CA ASN A 157 -4.10 0.73 12.47
C ASN A 157 -4.73 2.15 12.45
N TYR A 158 -4.90 2.76 11.29
CA TYR A 158 -5.62 4.03 11.14
C TYR A 158 -7.11 3.91 11.41
#